data_c301ba3d388e4a8d386cd94057ffe103
#
_entry.id   c301ba3d388e4a8d386cd94057ffe103
#
_cell.length_a   1.000
_cell.length_b   1.000
_cell.length_c   1.000
_cell.angle_alpha   90.00
_cell.angle_beta   90.00
_cell.angle_gamma   90.00
#
_symmetry.space_group_name_H-M   'P 1'
#
loop_
_entity.id
_entity.type
_entity.pdbx_description
1 polymer ?
#
loop_
_entity_poly.entity_id
_entity_poly.type
_entity_poly.pdbx_seq_one_letter_code
_entity_poly.pdbx_strand_id
1 'polypeptide(L)'
;PEDLSGGQQQRIAIARTLAMDPDIILFDEPTSALDPGMIGEVQAVIRMLAKSGITMMIVTHEMDFARKIANRVLFMDEGGIYEEGTPKEIFEHPQKPNTIKFIKRLTSLTYKIETVDYDFTEAYDELQQYAEKLLIENERISDLQIALEEIVVNNIMEMTDEPQVLVRVDYSEKLDLLTLSIRYQGEHHDPKDSDNELFLEMLEEPTTDVLDQIVEPPFGIYNNLIQINFRWEEA
;
A
#
# COMPACT_ATOMS: atom_id res chain seq x y z
N PRO A 1 -12.26 -35.18 21.39
CA PRO A 1 -11.66 -34.08 20.61
C PRO A 1 -12.64 -33.45 19.59
N GLU A 2 -13.55 -34.25 19.04
CA GLU A 2 -14.50 -33.88 17.97
C GLU A 2 -15.60 -32.90 18.45
N ASP A 3 -15.84 -32.81 19.75
CA ASP A 3 -16.86 -31.92 20.36
C ASP A 3 -16.29 -30.54 20.76
N LEU A 4 -15.02 -30.25 20.46
CA LEU A 4 -14.38 -28.99 20.85
C LEU A 4 -14.45 -27.95 19.73
N SER A 5 -14.69 -26.69 20.09
CA SER A 5 -14.58 -25.59 19.15
C SER A 5 -13.14 -25.43 18.63
N GLY A 6 -12.96 -24.84 17.43
CA GLY A 6 -11.64 -24.62 16.84
C GLY A 6 -10.68 -23.87 17.79
N GLY A 7 -11.17 -22.82 18.47
CA GLY A 7 -10.40 -22.10 19.48
C GLY A 7 -10.02 -22.94 20.71
N GLN A 8 -10.88 -23.88 21.14
CA GLN A 8 -10.54 -24.82 22.20
C GLN A 8 -9.49 -25.83 21.76
N GLN A 9 -9.60 -26.36 20.52
CA GLN A 9 -8.62 -27.26 19.94
C GLN A 9 -7.24 -26.59 19.84
N GLN A 10 -7.20 -25.32 19.39
CA GLN A 10 -5.97 -24.55 19.30
C GLN A 10 -5.31 -24.29 20.66
N ARG A 11 -6.10 -23.95 21.67
CA ARG A 11 -5.58 -23.78 23.06
C ARG A 11 -5.03 -25.08 23.62
N ILE A 12 -5.65 -26.23 23.33
CA ILE A 12 -5.14 -27.54 23.74
C ILE A 12 -3.84 -27.87 23.00
N ALA A 13 -3.73 -27.53 21.71
CA ALA A 13 -2.49 -27.70 20.95
C ALA A 13 -1.35 -26.88 21.57
N ILE A 14 -1.61 -25.63 21.94
CA ILE A 14 -0.66 -24.78 22.65
C ILE A 14 -0.27 -25.38 24.01
N ALA A 15 -1.26 -25.82 24.82
CA ALA A 15 -1.00 -26.42 26.10
C ALA A 15 -0.14 -27.72 25.98
N ARG A 16 -0.41 -28.54 24.97
CA ARG A 16 0.39 -29.72 24.67
C ARG A 16 1.85 -29.38 24.32
N THR A 17 2.06 -28.30 23.54
CA THR A 17 3.42 -27.82 23.19
C THR A 17 4.14 -27.33 24.45
N LEU A 18 3.46 -26.58 25.30
CA LEU A 18 4.02 -26.07 26.57
C LEU A 18 4.38 -27.18 27.56
N ALA A 19 3.63 -28.29 27.56
CA ALA A 19 3.91 -29.43 28.43
C ALA A 19 5.23 -30.13 28.13
N MET A 20 5.84 -29.84 26.98
CA MET A 20 7.17 -30.33 26.59
C MET A 20 8.30 -29.43 27.09
N ASP A 21 7.98 -28.35 27.80
CA ASP A 21 8.95 -27.34 28.32
C ASP A 21 9.92 -26.83 27.24
N PRO A 22 9.41 -26.28 26.12
CA PRO A 22 10.24 -25.90 24.99
C PRO A 22 10.98 -24.56 25.22
N ASP A 23 12.21 -24.46 24.73
CA ASP A 23 12.97 -23.21 24.70
C ASP A 23 12.42 -22.20 23.70
N ILE A 24 11.84 -22.70 22.57
CA ILE A 24 11.28 -21.90 21.47
C ILE A 24 9.96 -22.50 21.02
N ILE A 25 8.96 -21.65 20.78
CA ILE A 25 7.68 -22.04 20.18
C ILE A 25 7.53 -21.42 18.79
N LEU A 26 7.18 -22.25 17.82
CA LEU A 26 6.84 -21.80 16.47
C LEU A 26 5.31 -21.85 16.29
N PHE A 27 4.74 -20.72 15.88
CA PHE A 27 3.34 -20.61 15.50
C PHE A 27 3.26 -20.35 13.99
N ASP A 28 2.51 -21.18 13.31
CA ASP A 28 2.21 -21.01 11.89
C ASP A 28 0.71 -20.74 11.76
N GLU A 29 0.35 -19.49 11.41
CA GLU A 29 -1.02 -19.02 11.23
C GLU A 29 -1.98 -19.50 12.35
N PRO A 30 -1.71 -19.21 13.64
CA PRO A 30 -2.41 -19.83 14.77
C PRO A 30 -3.90 -19.51 14.85
N THR A 31 -4.41 -18.59 14.04
CA THR A 31 -5.80 -18.10 14.05
C THR A 31 -6.53 -18.25 12.73
N SER A 32 -5.86 -18.69 11.65
CA SER A 32 -6.40 -18.73 10.27
C SER A 32 -7.63 -19.63 10.08
N ALA A 33 -7.76 -20.68 10.88
CA ALA A 33 -8.87 -21.63 10.81
C ALA A 33 -9.97 -21.39 11.86
N LEU A 34 -9.96 -20.20 12.50
CA LEU A 34 -10.87 -19.88 13.61
C LEU A 34 -11.97 -18.89 13.19
N ASP A 35 -13.13 -19.05 13.76
CA ASP A 35 -14.20 -18.05 13.67
C ASP A 35 -13.76 -16.73 14.32
N PRO A 36 -14.17 -15.56 13.79
CA PRO A 36 -13.77 -14.25 14.31
C PRO A 36 -13.94 -14.07 15.81
N GLY A 37 -14.99 -14.65 16.40
CA GLY A 37 -15.25 -14.61 17.83
C GLY A 37 -14.22 -15.37 18.69
N MET A 38 -13.48 -16.32 18.10
CA MET A 38 -12.50 -17.17 18.81
C MET A 38 -11.06 -16.67 18.68
N ILE A 39 -10.78 -15.85 17.68
CA ILE A 39 -9.44 -15.31 17.40
C ILE A 39 -8.88 -14.61 18.64
N GLY A 40 -9.69 -13.75 19.27
CA GLY A 40 -9.28 -12.98 20.44
C GLY A 40 -8.82 -13.83 21.63
N GLU A 41 -9.41 -15.01 21.83
CA GLU A 41 -9.06 -15.93 22.92
C GLU A 41 -7.68 -16.56 22.70
N VAL A 42 -7.40 -17.02 21.46
CA VAL A 42 -6.10 -17.61 21.12
C VAL A 42 -5.01 -16.54 21.15
N GLN A 43 -5.27 -15.37 20.61
CA GLN A 43 -4.34 -14.23 20.71
C GLN A 43 -4.04 -13.83 22.16
N ALA A 44 -5.05 -13.92 23.07
CA ALA A 44 -4.84 -13.64 24.50
C ALA A 44 -3.87 -14.63 25.14
N VAL A 45 -3.95 -15.91 24.82
CA VAL A 45 -3.00 -16.93 25.27
C VAL A 45 -1.60 -16.62 24.75
N ILE A 46 -1.44 -16.33 23.47
CA ILE A 46 -0.13 -16.01 22.89
C ILE A 46 0.46 -14.74 23.53
N ARG A 47 -0.36 -13.70 23.77
CA ARG A 47 0.09 -12.49 24.51
C ARG A 47 0.58 -12.81 25.92
N MET A 48 -0.08 -13.75 26.62
CA MET A 48 0.35 -14.17 27.94
C MET A 48 1.71 -14.88 27.88
N LEU A 49 1.94 -15.73 26.87
CA LEU A 49 3.23 -16.40 26.65
C LEU A 49 4.34 -15.40 26.30
N ALA A 50 4.04 -14.39 25.47
CA ALA A 50 4.99 -13.32 25.18
C ALA A 50 5.45 -12.59 26.47
N LYS A 51 4.52 -12.32 27.39
CA LYS A 51 4.82 -11.70 28.68
C LYS A 51 5.61 -12.60 29.63
N SER A 52 5.52 -13.93 29.50
CA SER A 52 6.31 -14.86 30.33
C SER A 52 7.76 -14.98 29.89
N GLY A 53 8.13 -14.35 28.78
CA GLY A 53 9.51 -14.29 28.28
C GLY A 53 9.94 -15.50 27.44
N ILE A 54 9.03 -16.40 27.08
CA ILE A 54 9.33 -17.53 26.19
C ILE A 54 9.66 -17.01 24.78
N THR A 55 10.68 -17.57 24.15
CA THR A 55 11.03 -17.23 22.77
C THR A 55 10.01 -17.79 21.80
N MET A 56 9.46 -16.94 20.93
CA MET A 56 8.44 -17.35 19.98
C MET A 56 8.76 -16.78 18.58
N MET A 57 8.48 -17.57 17.55
CA MET A 57 8.38 -17.11 16.18
C MET A 57 6.95 -17.35 15.69
N ILE A 58 6.33 -16.32 15.14
CA ILE A 58 4.93 -16.36 14.74
C ILE A 58 4.82 -15.93 13.29
N VAL A 59 4.31 -16.82 12.44
CA VAL A 59 3.89 -16.48 11.07
C VAL A 59 2.41 -16.10 11.13
N THR A 60 2.06 -14.93 10.63
CA THR A 60 0.67 -14.45 10.64
C THR A 60 0.45 -13.34 9.62
N HIS A 61 -0.74 -13.24 9.08
CA HIS A 61 -1.23 -12.11 8.29
C HIS A 61 -2.00 -11.08 9.14
N GLU A 62 -2.15 -11.31 10.45
CA GLU A 62 -2.83 -10.40 11.38
C GLU A 62 -1.88 -9.28 11.84
N MET A 63 -1.78 -8.20 11.05
CA MET A 63 -0.84 -7.10 11.28
C MET A 63 -1.00 -6.42 12.63
N ASP A 64 -2.25 -6.19 13.07
CA ASP A 64 -2.52 -5.52 14.36
C ASP A 64 -2.12 -6.39 15.56
N PHE A 65 -2.22 -7.70 15.42
CA PHE A 65 -1.75 -8.64 16.42
C PHE A 65 -0.22 -8.63 16.47
N ALA A 66 0.44 -8.80 15.31
CA ALA A 66 1.90 -8.76 15.20
C ALA A 66 2.48 -7.46 15.76
N ARG A 67 1.90 -6.31 15.41
CA ARG A 67 2.32 -4.97 15.90
C ARG A 67 2.31 -4.87 17.43
N LYS A 68 1.32 -5.50 18.10
CA LYS A 68 1.12 -5.41 19.55
C LYS A 68 2.01 -6.33 20.38
N ILE A 69 2.52 -7.43 19.79
CA ILE A 69 3.24 -8.46 20.55
C ILE A 69 4.68 -8.66 20.13
N ALA A 70 5.03 -8.37 18.88
CA ALA A 70 6.39 -8.59 18.39
C ALA A 70 7.34 -7.54 18.93
N ASN A 71 8.60 -7.96 19.15
CA ASN A 71 9.73 -7.07 19.39
C ASN A 71 10.65 -6.98 18.16
N ARG A 72 10.48 -7.90 17.19
CA ARG A 72 11.17 -7.94 15.91
C ARG A 72 10.20 -8.48 14.85
N VAL A 73 10.18 -7.86 13.68
CA VAL A 73 9.33 -8.24 12.55
C VAL A 73 10.20 -8.57 11.35
N LEU A 74 9.91 -9.69 10.72
CA LEU A 74 10.54 -10.15 9.49
C LEU A 74 9.47 -10.16 8.40
N PHE A 75 9.57 -9.22 7.45
CA PHE A 75 8.71 -9.26 6.27
C PHE A 75 9.33 -10.18 5.24
N MET A 76 8.59 -11.22 4.86
CA MET A 76 9.05 -12.23 3.89
C MET A 76 8.41 -11.99 2.53
N ASP A 77 9.22 -12.06 1.48
CA ASP A 77 8.78 -11.97 0.10
C ASP A 77 9.69 -12.83 -0.78
N GLU A 78 9.15 -13.43 -1.85
CA GLU A 78 9.87 -14.28 -2.80
C GLU A 78 10.74 -15.38 -2.13
N GLY A 79 10.26 -15.93 -1.01
CA GLY A 79 10.93 -17.03 -0.29
C GLY A 79 12.12 -16.61 0.60
N GLY A 80 12.34 -15.30 0.79
CA GLY A 80 13.40 -14.75 1.65
C GLY A 80 12.92 -13.69 2.62
N ILE A 81 13.79 -13.32 3.58
CA ILE A 81 13.56 -12.14 4.43
C ILE A 81 13.82 -10.91 3.57
N TYR A 82 12.75 -10.20 3.20
CA TYR A 82 12.83 -9.01 2.37
C TYR A 82 13.17 -7.77 3.20
N GLU A 83 12.50 -7.58 4.33
CA GLU A 83 12.78 -6.46 5.25
C GLU A 83 12.66 -6.92 6.70
N GLU A 84 13.47 -6.35 7.58
CA GLU A 84 13.53 -6.69 8.98
C GLU A 84 13.66 -5.42 9.82
N GLY A 85 12.98 -5.38 10.97
CA GLY A 85 13.03 -4.24 11.88
C GLY A 85 12.14 -4.41 13.11
N THR A 86 12.07 -3.37 13.90
CA THR A 86 11.10 -3.27 15.00
C THR A 86 9.66 -3.12 14.42
N PRO A 87 8.61 -3.41 15.20
CA PRO A 87 7.24 -3.17 14.76
C PRO A 87 7.01 -1.73 14.26
N LYS A 88 7.60 -0.74 14.91
CA LYS A 88 7.47 0.66 14.50
C LYS A 88 8.09 0.91 13.12
N GLU A 89 9.30 0.39 12.88
CA GLU A 89 9.97 0.55 11.59
C GLU A 89 9.18 -0.12 10.46
N ILE A 90 8.77 -1.38 10.65
CA ILE A 90 8.10 -2.13 9.58
C ILE A 90 6.66 -1.67 9.33
N PHE A 91 5.88 -1.36 10.39
CA PHE A 91 4.45 -1.04 10.23
C PHE A 91 4.15 0.45 10.05
N GLU A 92 5.05 1.35 10.50
CA GLU A 92 4.84 2.80 10.41
C GLU A 92 5.78 3.46 9.40
N HIS A 93 7.01 2.96 9.29
CA HIS A 93 8.07 3.55 8.46
C HIS A 93 8.80 2.51 7.59
N PRO A 94 8.08 1.63 6.85
CA PRO A 94 8.72 0.64 5.99
C PRO A 94 9.56 1.34 4.92
N GLN A 95 10.74 0.76 4.62
CA GLN A 95 11.68 1.36 3.68
C GLN A 95 11.64 0.69 2.31
N LYS A 96 11.25 -0.58 2.24
CA LYS A 96 11.29 -1.34 1.00
C LYS A 96 9.94 -1.35 0.28
N PRO A 97 9.92 -1.24 -1.06
CA PRO A 97 8.70 -1.08 -1.85
C PRO A 97 7.62 -2.14 -1.59
N ASN A 98 8.00 -3.44 -1.55
CA ASN A 98 7.01 -4.50 -1.36
C ASN A 98 6.46 -4.51 0.07
N THR A 99 7.28 -4.14 1.07
CA THR A 99 6.80 -3.95 2.44
C THR A 99 5.80 -2.80 2.53
N ILE A 100 6.13 -1.64 1.91
CA ILE A 100 5.24 -0.49 1.85
C ILE A 100 3.90 -0.88 1.21
N LYS A 101 3.95 -1.53 0.04
CA LYS A 101 2.77 -1.99 -0.69
C LYS A 101 1.89 -2.89 0.19
N PHE A 102 2.51 -3.87 0.84
CA PHE A 102 1.81 -4.83 1.70
C PHE A 102 1.19 -4.17 2.94
N ILE A 103 1.97 -3.37 3.69
CA ILE A 103 1.51 -2.74 4.94
C ILE A 103 0.41 -1.70 4.70
N LYS A 104 0.51 -0.95 3.62
CA LYS A 104 -0.50 0.05 3.24
C LYS A 104 -1.67 -0.54 2.45
N ARG A 105 -1.62 -1.84 2.13
CA ARG A 105 -2.59 -2.50 1.24
C ARG A 105 -2.77 -1.73 -0.06
N LEU A 106 -1.65 -1.33 -0.65
CA LEU A 106 -1.66 -0.59 -1.90
C LEU A 106 -1.95 -1.52 -3.08
N THR A 107 -2.94 -1.16 -3.86
CA THR A 107 -3.13 -1.68 -5.22
C THR A 107 -2.61 -0.63 -6.19
N SER A 108 -1.85 -1.04 -7.19
CA SER A 108 -1.17 -0.12 -8.10
C SER A 108 -1.49 -0.43 -9.54
N LEU A 109 -1.71 0.61 -10.33
CA LEU A 109 -1.77 0.59 -11.78
C LEU A 109 -0.61 1.45 -12.31
N THR A 110 0.03 1.03 -13.42
CA THR A 110 1.23 1.71 -13.91
C THR A 110 1.22 1.75 -15.42
N TYR A 111 1.44 2.95 -15.98
CA TYR A 111 1.56 3.20 -17.41
C TYR A 111 2.94 3.75 -17.74
N LYS A 112 3.50 3.32 -18.87
CA LYS A 112 4.74 3.87 -19.40
C LYS A 112 4.45 4.49 -20.77
N ILE A 113 4.70 5.79 -20.89
CA ILE A 113 4.42 6.58 -22.08
C ILE A 113 5.75 6.98 -22.70
N GLU A 114 6.06 6.43 -23.87
CA GLU A 114 7.34 6.61 -24.57
C GLU A 114 7.16 7.22 -25.96
N THR A 115 5.91 7.42 -26.41
CA THR A 115 5.59 8.00 -27.72
C THR A 115 4.43 8.98 -27.61
N VAL A 116 4.38 9.97 -28.50
CA VAL A 116 3.27 10.93 -28.56
C VAL A 116 1.96 10.30 -29.06
N ASP A 117 2.03 9.17 -29.77
CA ASP A 117 0.87 8.41 -30.26
C ASP A 117 0.36 7.39 -29.23
N TYR A 118 0.60 7.61 -27.94
CA TYR A 118 0.15 6.71 -26.87
C TYR A 118 -1.37 6.63 -26.82
N ASP A 119 -1.94 5.40 -26.74
CA ASP A 119 -3.39 5.19 -26.70
C ASP A 119 -3.93 5.40 -25.26
N PHE A 120 -4.35 6.62 -25.00
CA PHE A 120 -5.00 6.98 -23.73
C PHE A 120 -6.36 6.34 -23.55
N THR A 121 -7.02 5.89 -24.63
CA THR A 121 -8.32 5.21 -24.52
C THR A 121 -8.17 3.89 -23.77
N GLU A 122 -7.14 3.10 -24.13
CA GLU A 122 -6.83 1.85 -23.43
C GLU A 122 -6.47 2.10 -21.97
N ALA A 123 -5.66 3.13 -21.68
CA ALA A 123 -5.28 3.51 -20.33
C ALA A 123 -6.48 3.92 -19.47
N TYR A 124 -7.42 4.67 -20.04
CA TYR A 124 -8.64 5.07 -19.32
C TYR A 124 -9.60 3.90 -19.09
N ASP A 125 -9.71 2.96 -20.04
CA ASP A 125 -10.49 1.74 -19.86
C ASP A 125 -9.89 0.86 -18.74
N GLU A 126 -8.57 0.71 -18.69
CA GLU A 126 -7.89 0.00 -17.60
C GLU A 126 -8.08 0.71 -16.25
N LEU A 127 -8.02 2.03 -16.22
CA LEU A 127 -8.27 2.82 -15.02
C LEU A 127 -9.71 2.64 -14.51
N GLN A 128 -10.69 2.62 -15.43
CA GLN A 128 -12.08 2.38 -15.08
C GLN A 128 -12.29 0.97 -14.51
N GLN A 129 -11.70 -0.06 -15.12
CA GLN A 129 -11.74 -1.43 -14.61
C GLN A 129 -11.05 -1.56 -13.24
N TYR A 130 -9.95 -0.84 -13.04
CA TYR A 130 -9.25 -0.77 -11.77
C TYR A 130 -10.14 -0.18 -10.67
N ALA A 131 -10.85 0.92 -10.98
CA ALA A 131 -11.77 1.57 -10.08
C ALA A 131 -12.97 0.68 -9.71
N GLU A 132 -13.61 0.05 -10.69
CA GLU A 132 -14.73 -0.87 -10.48
C GLU A 132 -14.34 -2.05 -9.58
N LYS A 133 -13.16 -2.63 -9.81
CA LYS A 133 -12.64 -3.74 -9.00
C LYS A 133 -12.41 -3.36 -7.54
N LEU A 134 -12.03 -2.10 -7.27
CA LEU A 134 -11.71 -1.58 -5.95
C LEU A 134 -12.86 -0.80 -5.32
N LEU A 135 -14.01 -0.70 -6.02
CA LEU A 135 -15.20 0.05 -5.61
C LEU A 135 -14.89 1.54 -5.35
N ILE A 136 -13.98 2.12 -6.15
CA ILE A 136 -13.67 3.53 -6.11
C ILE A 136 -14.78 4.31 -6.82
N GLU A 137 -15.23 5.41 -6.24
CA GLU A 137 -16.29 6.24 -6.80
C GLU A 137 -15.88 6.90 -8.13
N ASN A 138 -16.84 7.04 -9.06
CA ASN A 138 -16.56 7.59 -10.39
C ASN A 138 -16.05 9.04 -10.36
N GLU A 139 -16.47 9.84 -9.38
CA GLU A 139 -16.01 11.22 -9.19
C GLU A 139 -14.50 11.26 -9.00
N ARG A 140 -13.96 10.39 -8.14
CA ARG A 140 -12.52 10.24 -7.88
C ARG A 140 -11.72 9.88 -9.13
N ILE A 141 -12.33 9.09 -10.01
CA ILE A 141 -11.70 8.70 -11.27
C ILE A 141 -11.72 9.85 -12.27
N SER A 142 -12.78 10.66 -12.26
CA SER A 142 -12.85 11.87 -13.09
C SER A 142 -11.76 12.87 -12.73
N ASP A 143 -11.52 13.11 -11.45
CA ASP A 143 -10.45 14.00 -10.97
C ASP A 143 -9.07 13.50 -11.40
N LEU A 144 -8.85 12.20 -11.28
CA LEU A 144 -7.60 11.58 -11.72
C LEU A 144 -7.41 11.66 -13.24
N GLN A 145 -8.48 11.51 -14.02
CA GLN A 145 -8.43 11.66 -15.48
C GLN A 145 -8.13 13.11 -15.88
N ILE A 146 -8.76 14.10 -15.22
CA ILE A 146 -8.48 15.52 -15.42
C ILE A 146 -7.00 15.82 -15.15
N ALA A 147 -6.46 15.30 -14.03
CA ALA A 147 -5.06 15.49 -13.69
C ALA A 147 -4.11 14.83 -14.69
N LEU A 148 -4.43 13.63 -15.18
CA LEU A 148 -3.64 12.93 -16.19
C LEU A 148 -3.65 13.68 -17.52
N GLU A 149 -4.82 14.12 -17.98
CA GLU A 149 -4.96 14.86 -19.23
C GLU A 149 -4.18 16.16 -19.19
N GLU A 150 -4.35 16.94 -18.10
CA GLU A 150 -3.70 18.23 -17.98
C GLU A 150 -2.18 18.11 -17.89
N ILE A 151 -1.68 17.27 -16.97
CA ILE A 151 -0.23 17.19 -16.71
C ILE A 151 0.50 16.44 -17.83
N VAL A 152 -0.05 15.30 -18.27
CA VAL A 152 0.67 14.45 -19.24
C VAL A 152 0.39 14.87 -20.66
N VAL A 153 -0.88 15.00 -21.05
CA VAL A 153 -1.25 15.25 -22.45
C VAL A 153 -1.00 16.72 -22.81
N ASN A 154 -1.58 17.64 -22.06
CA ASN A 154 -1.57 19.07 -22.39
C ASN A 154 -0.26 19.77 -22.06
N ASN A 155 0.58 19.19 -21.18
CA ASN A 155 1.84 19.80 -20.78
C ASN A 155 3.04 18.94 -21.20
N ILE A 156 3.29 17.80 -20.56
CA ILE A 156 4.55 17.05 -20.77
C ILE A 156 4.70 16.58 -22.23
N MET A 157 3.64 16.07 -22.86
CA MET A 157 3.71 15.60 -24.24
C MET A 157 3.80 16.73 -25.27
N GLU A 158 3.35 17.94 -24.94
CA GLU A 158 3.55 19.10 -25.81
C GLU A 158 4.98 19.65 -25.79
N MET A 159 5.76 19.32 -24.75
CA MET A 159 7.14 19.79 -24.61
C MET A 159 8.17 18.94 -25.39
N THR A 160 7.79 17.74 -25.84
CA THR A 160 8.74 16.80 -26.46
C THR A 160 8.08 15.81 -27.42
N ASP A 161 8.77 15.50 -28.50
CA ASP A 161 8.36 14.46 -29.47
C ASP A 161 8.67 13.02 -28.99
N GLU A 162 9.54 12.89 -27.98
CA GLU A 162 9.92 11.61 -27.37
C GLU A 162 9.68 11.62 -25.85
N PRO A 163 8.41 11.53 -25.41
CA PRO A 163 8.09 11.58 -23.99
C PRO A 163 8.66 10.36 -23.27
N GLN A 164 9.19 10.58 -22.07
CA GLN A 164 9.59 9.54 -21.14
C GLN A 164 8.82 9.79 -19.86
N VAL A 165 7.66 9.16 -19.75
CA VAL A 165 6.74 9.36 -18.62
C VAL A 165 6.36 8.03 -17.99
N LEU A 166 6.42 7.97 -16.67
CA LEU A 166 5.95 6.86 -15.88
C LEU A 166 4.82 7.35 -14.98
N VAL A 167 3.61 6.96 -15.31
CA VAL A 167 2.40 7.22 -14.52
C VAL A 167 2.15 6.04 -13.60
N ARG A 168 1.90 6.32 -12.34
CA ARG A 168 1.49 5.31 -11.36
C ARG A 168 0.32 5.81 -10.54
N VAL A 169 -0.71 5.00 -10.47
CA VAL A 169 -1.90 5.20 -9.63
C VAL A 169 -1.86 4.18 -8.51
N ASP A 170 -1.82 4.64 -7.27
CA ASP A 170 -1.85 3.81 -6.08
C ASP A 170 -3.15 4.08 -5.30
N TYR A 171 -3.90 3.05 -4.97
CA TYR A 171 -5.03 3.15 -4.06
C TYR A 171 -4.75 2.38 -2.78
N SER A 172 -4.97 3.04 -1.64
CA SER A 172 -4.88 2.45 -0.31
C SER A 172 -6.27 2.32 0.29
N GLU A 173 -6.83 1.12 0.26
CA GLU A 173 -8.10 0.82 0.92
C GLU A 173 -8.08 1.18 2.43
N LYS A 174 -6.94 0.97 3.09
CA LYS A 174 -6.76 1.25 4.52
C LYS A 174 -6.84 2.73 4.88
N LEU A 175 -6.37 3.61 3.98
CA LEU A 175 -6.27 5.05 4.21
C LEU A 175 -7.34 5.81 3.44
N ASP A 176 -8.13 5.11 2.63
CA ASP A 176 -9.02 5.67 1.60
C ASP A 176 -8.32 6.79 0.82
N LEU A 177 -7.15 6.47 0.29
CA LEU A 177 -6.26 7.41 -0.36
C LEU A 177 -5.93 6.94 -1.78
N LEU A 178 -6.25 7.77 -2.75
CA LEU A 178 -5.81 7.62 -4.14
C LEU A 178 -4.62 8.54 -4.39
N THR A 179 -3.53 7.99 -4.92
CA THR A 179 -2.30 8.73 -5.21
C THR A 179 -1.96 8.58 -6.69
N LEU A 180 -1.90 9.70 -7.40
CA LEU A 180 -1.33 9.80 -8.74
C LEU A 180 0.13 10.23 -8.62
N SER A 181 1.04 9.49 -9.24
CA SER A 181 2.46 9.82 -9.31
C SER A 181 2.91 9.84 -10.78
N ILE A 182 3.39 10.97 -11.26
CA ILE A 182 3.88 11.17 -12.60
C ILE A 182 5.37 11.48 -12.53
N ARG A 183 6.19 10.57 -13.04
CA ARG A 183 7.64 10.77 -13.19
C ARG A 183 7.96 10.97 -14.65
N TYR A 184 8.74 11.99 -14.95
CA TYR A 184 9.07 12.28 -16.34
C TYR A 184 10.49 12.85 -16.50
N GLN A 185 11.00 12.73 -17.71
CA GLN A 185 12.25 13.34 -18.13
C GLN A 185 11.95 14.62 -18.91
N GLY A 186 12.65 15.70 -18.62
CA GLY A 186 12.51 16.94 -19.37
C GLY A 186 12.61 18.18 -18.49
N GLU A 187 12.12 19.31 -19.01
CA GLU A 187 11.99 20.53 -18.25
C GLU A 187 10.96 20.38 -17.14
N HIS A 188 11.21 21.07 -16.05
CA HIS A 188 10.29 21.03 -14.92
C HIS A 188 9.03 21.85 -15.22
N HIS A 189 7.87 21.29 -14.92
CA HIS A 189 6.57 21.92 -15.04
C HIS A 189 5.87 21.96 -13.69
N ASP A 190 5.50 23.16 -13.22
CA ASP A 190 4.67 23.30 -12.02
C ASP A 190 3.19 23.11 -12.42
N PRO A 191 2.47 22.12 -11.86
CA PRO A 191 1.05 21.93 -12.16
C PRO A 191 0.18 23.15 -11.89
N LYS A 192 0.62 24.05 -11.02
CA LYS A 192 -0.11 25.30 -10.68
C LYS A 192 -0.01 26.38 -11.75
N ASP A 193 0.88 26.22 -12.73
CA ASP A 193 1.03 27.14 -13.86
C ASP A 193 0.04 26.82 -15.01
N SER A 194 -0.88 25.87 -14.80
CA SER A 194 -1.93 25.52 -15.78
C SER A 194 -2.94 26.66 -15.97
N ASP A 195 -3.43 26.77 -17.22
CA ASP A 195 -4.56 27.66 -17.57
C ASP A 195 -5.94 26.96 -17.45
N ASN A 196 -5.99 25.68 -17.06
CA ASN A 196 -7.20 24.89 -16.92
C ASN A 196 -7.87 25.17 -15.57
N GLU A 197 -8.93 25.99 -15.58
CA GLU A 197 -9.66 26.40 -14.36
C GLU A 197 -10.18 25.20 -13.56
N LEU A 198 -10.74 24.17 -14.23
CA LEU A 198 -11.28 22.98 -13.56
C LEU A 198 -10.18 22.17 -12.83
N PHE A 199 -9.01 22.05 -13.47
CA PHE A 199 -7.86 21.39 -12.87
C PHE A 199 -7.32 22.18 -11.66
N LEU A 200 -7.23 23.50 -11.77
CA LEU A 200 -6.79 24.36 -10.67
C LEU A 200 -7.76 24.33 -9.49
N GLU A 201 -9.07 24.39 -9.74
CA GLU A 201 -10.10 24.22 -8.69
C GLU A 201 -9.92 22.89 -7.94
N MET A 202 -9.70 21.79 -8.66
CA MET A 202 -9.44 20.47 -8.06
C MET A 202 -8.16 20.48 -7.20
N LEU A 203 -7.08 21.17 -7.61
CA LEU A 203 -5.84 21.26 -6.83
C LEU A 203 -5.99 22.13 -5.57
N GLU A 204 -6.93 23.07 -5.55
CA GLU A 204 -7.22 23.94 -4.41
C GLU A 204 -8.15 23.31 -3.37
N GLU A 205 -8.73 22.16 -3.66
CA GLU A 205 -9.57 21.44 -2.70
C GLU A 205 -8.78 21.05 -1.44
N PRO A 206 -9.38 21.22 -0.23
CA PRO A 206 -8.70 20.90 1.03
C PRO A 206 -8.29 19.42 1.15
N THR A 207 -8.92 18.57 0.35
CA THR A 207 -8.69 17.12 0.30
C THR A 207 -7.58 16.72 -0.66
N THR A 208 -7.04 17.67 -1.44
CA THR A 208 -6.00 17.43 -2.44
C THR A 208 -4.64 17.97 -1.97
N ASP A 209 -3.66 17.09 -1.88
CA ASP A 209 -2.27 17.45 -1.58
C ASP A 209 -1.40 17.29 -2.84
N VAL A 210 -0.68 18.33 -3.24
CA VAL A 210 0.24 18.28 -4.38
C VAL A 210 1.68 18.35 -3.91
N LEU A 211 2.50 17.40 -4.34
CA LEU A 211 3.95 17.42 -4.24
C LEU A 211 4.53 17.52 -5.65
N ASP A 212 5.25 18.61 -5.92
CA ASP A 212 6.00 18.79 -7.15
C ASP A 212 7.47 19.00 -6.80
N GLN A 213 8.37 18.22 -7.44
CA GLN A 213 9.79 18.29 -7.13
C GLN A 213 10.70 17.82 -8.26
N ILE A 214 11.86 18.43 -8.37
CA ILE A 214 12.99 17.91 -9.12
C ILE A 214 13.64 16.80 -8.27
N VAL A 215 13.87 15.63 -8.84
CA VAL A 215 14.43 14.46 -8.15
C VAL A 215 15.94 14.41 -8.35
N GLU A 216 16.69 14.59 -7.26
CA GLU A 216 18.16 14.50 -7.26
C GLU A 216 18.65 13.46 -6.19
N PRO A 217 19.39 12.41 -6.57
CA PRO A 217 19.73 11.99 -7.94
C PRO A 217 18.49 11.50 -8.71
N PRO A 218 18.49 11.58 -10.06
CA PRO A 218 17.36 11.11 -10.87
C PRO A 218 17.02 9.64 -10.59
N PHE A 219 15.73 9.33 -10.59
CA PHE A 219 15.26 7.94 -10.51
C PHE A 219 15.29 7.30 -11.91
N GLY A 220 16.37 6.58 -12.23
CA GLY A 220 16.62 6.10 -13.58
C GLY A 220 16.83 7.27 -14.54
N ILE A 221 15.96 7.38 -15.57
CA ILE A 221 15.97 8.49 -16.54
C ILE A 221 15.11 9.68 -16.11
N TYR A 222 14.28 9.52 -15.07
CA TYR A 222 13.29 10.53 -14.64
C TYR A 222 13.94 11.53 -13.67
N ASN A 223 13.83 12.79 -13.99
CA ASN A 223 14.37 13.90 -13.19
C ASN A 223 13.28 14.76 -12.51
N ASN A 224 12.02 14.55 -12.85
CA ASN A 224 10.88 15.24 -12.24
C ASN A 224 9.87 14.26 -11.63
N LEU A 225 9.17 14.69 -10.59
CA LEU A 225 8.07 13.98 -9.96
C LEU A 225 6.96 14.97 -9.62
N ILE A 226 5.77 14.72 -10.12
CA ILE A 226 4.52 15.32 -9.66
C ILE A 226 3.72 14.22 -8.97
N GLN A 227 3.26 14.47 -7.76
CA GLN A 227 2.42 13.56 -7.02
C GLN A 227 1.20 14.31 -6.49
N ILE A 228 0.02 13.77 -6.76
CA ILE A 228 -1.26 14.29 -6.28
C ILE A 228 -1.89 13.22 -5.40
N ASN A 229 -2.26 13.60 -4.18
CA ASN A 229 -2.94 12.74 -3.24
C ASN A 229 -4.38 13.22 -3.09
N PHE A 230 -5.34 12.38 -3.45
CA PHE A 230 -6.76 12.64 -3.31
C PHE A 230 -7.27 11.94 -2.06
N ARG A 231 -7.76 12.72 -1.08
CA ARG A 231 -8.42 12.22 0.13
C ARG A 231 -9.87 12.66 0.08
N TRP A 232 -10.74 11.82 0.58
CA TRP A 232 -12.14 12.16 0.72
C TRP A 232 -12.48 12.13 2.21
N GLU A 233 -13.11 13.17 2.70
CA GLU A 233 -13.63 13.19 4.06
C GLU A 233 -14.78 12.18 4.14
N GLU A 234 -14.79 11.34 5.19
CA GLU A 234 -15.99 10.59 5.55
C GLU A 234 -17.11 11.60 5.86
N ALA A 235 -18.23 11.47 5.15
CA ALA A 235 -19.41 12.33 5.31
C ALA A 235 -20.12 12.09 6.66
#